data_5a17d5598733c3c40ae995c4064ccabb
#
_entry.id   5a17d5598733c3c40ae995c4064ccabb
#
_cell.length_a   1.000
_cell.length_b   1.000
_cell.length_c   1.000
_cell.angle_alpha   90.00
_cell.angle_beta   90.00
_cell.angle_gamma   90.00
#
_symmetry.space_group_name_H-M   'P 1'
#
loop_
_entity.id
_entity.type
_entity.pdbx_description
1 polymer ?
#
loop_
_entity_poly.entity_id
_entity_poly.type
_entity_poly.pdbx_seq_one_letter_code
_entity_poly.pdbx_strand_id
1 'polypeptide(L)'
;ENTAALKLTQQSNGWQVQTPKALINARKLVLANNVFSKELGIGRSRLVAMHTYAGLTPVLERSVLDDLGSDESWGLLPTHRLGSTLRRTCDGRLMVRSMHSYEKEAPREKIIGGLQRRLEKRFPQLPNFELEHCWGGAVGFTFNGGAVWGEFKPGLYVSAGCNGGGTVKGTLLGKLLVEAAHGMKVPDVPKLFGRASWMPPEPFRKVGYKLAASVESH
;
A
#
# COMPACT_ATOMS: atom_id res chain seq x y z
N GLU A 1 18.34 -9.27 4.08
CA GLU A 1 17.39 -9.52 2.98
C GLU A 1 16.90 -10.96 3.01
N ASN A 2 15.73 -11.24 2.43
CA ASN A 2 15.13 -12.56 2.39
C ASN A 2 15.04 -13.26 3.76
N THR A 3 14.78 -12.48 4.81
CA THR A 3 14.73 -12.95 6.19
C THR A 3 13.56 -12.27 6.91
N ALA A 4 12.43 -12.95 6.98
CA ALA A 4 11.22 -12.44 7.62
C ALA A 4 11.37 -12.40 9.15
N ALA A 5 10.85 -11.35 9.79
CA ALA A 5 10.63 -11.34 11.23
C ALA A 5 9.37 -12.17 11.53
N LEU A 6 9.53 -13.23 12.32
CA LEU A 6 8.44 -14.17 12.64
C LEU A 6 7.75 -13.86 13.96
N LYS A 7 8.52 -13.39 14.94
CA LYS A 7 8.02 -13.13 16.30
C LYS A 7 8.83 -12.02 16.97
N LEU A 8 8.12 -11.20 17.75
CA LEU A 8 8.72 -10.20 18.62
C LEU A 8 8.49 -10.58 20.06
N THR A 9 9.56 -10.61 20.85
CA THR A 9 9.49 -10.89 22.29
C THR A 9 10.13 -9.75 23.04
N GLN A 10 9.39 -9.15 23.96
CA GLN A 10 9.93 -8.11 24.84
C GLN A 10 10.86 -8.75 25.86
N GLN A 11 12.03 -8.15 26.09
CA GLN A 11 13.04 -8.55 27.06
C GLN A 11 13.17 -7.46 28.13
N SER A 12 13.90 -7.74 29.19
CA SER A 12 14.16 -6.76 30.28
C SER A 12 14.83 -5.47 29.77
N ASN A 13 15.66 -5.57 28.73
CA ASN A 13 16.40 -4.43 28.17
C ASN A 13 16.25 -4.33 26.64
N GLY A 14 15.02 -4.38 26.15
CA GLY A 14 14.74 -4.22 24.72
C GLY A 14 13.87 -5.32 24.14
N TRP A 15 14.19 -5.74 22.93
CA TRP A 15 13.39 -6.63 22.11
C TRP A 15 14.23 -7.72 21.47
N GLN A 16 13.66 -8.91 21.37
CA GLN A 16 14.20 -10.01 20.58
C GLN A 16 13.30 -10.24 19.36
N VAL A 17 13.91 -10.27 18.18
CA VAL A 17 13.27 -10.58 16.91
C VAL A 17 13.69 -11.97 16.48
N GLN A 18 12.73 -12.88 16.39
CA GLN A 18 12.95 -14.21 15.85
C GLN A 18 12.82 -14.18 14.33
N THR A 19 13.79 -14.73 13.64
CA THR A 19 13.78 -14.96 12.19
C THR A 19 14.03 -16.45 11.89
N PRO A 20 13.85 -16.93 10.65
CA PRO A 20 14.20 -18.31 10.29
C PRO A 20 15.69 -18.63 10.47
N LYS A 21 16.55 -17.61 10.47
CA LYS A 21 18.02 -17.78 10.45
C LYS A 21 18.70 -17.41 11.76
N ALA A 22 18.08 -16.53 12.58
CA ALA A 22 18.73 -15.99 13.77
C ALA A 22 17.73 -15.40 14.78
N LEU A 23 18.20 -15.21 16.01
CA LEU A 23 17.60 -14.37 17.03
C LEU A 23 18.38 -13.04 17.09
N ILE A 24 17.70 -11.94 16.90
CA ILE A 24 18.29 -10.61 16.89
C ILE A 24 17.83 -9.85 18.14
N ASN A 25 18.77 -9.40 18.96
CA ASN A 25 18.48 -8.58 20.14
C ASN A 25 18.73 -7.11 19.83
N ALA A 26 17.78 -6.25 20.17
CA ALA A 26 17.85 -4.82 19.95
C ALA A 26 17.27 -4.03 21.13
N ARG A 27 17.90 -2.94 21.52
CA ARG A 27 17.37 -2.04 22.57
C ARG A 27 16.09 -1.35 22.10
N LYS A 28 16.02 -0.98 20.82
CA LYS A 28 14.86 -0.35 20.20
C LYS A 28 14.53 -1.06 18.90
N LEU A 29 13.26 -1.18 18.59
CA LEU A 29 12.73 -1.82 17.40
C LEU A 29 11.79 -0.88 16.66
N VAL A 30 12.02 -0.67 15.37
CA VAL A 30 11.19 0.15 14.50
C VAL A 30 10.50 -0.76 13.48
N LEU A 31 9.18 -0.78 13.49
CA LEU A 31 8.36 -1.47 12.49
C LEU A 31 7.95 -0.47 11.39
N ALA A 32 8.55 -0.62 10.22
CA ALA A 32 8.26 0.17 9.02
C ALA A 32 7.65 -0.69 7.90
N ASN A 33 7.11 -1.86 8.23
CA ASN A 33 6.55 -2.85 7.32
C ASN A 33 5.05 -2.63 7.04
N ASN A 34 4.53 -1.43 7.33
CA ASN A 34 3.17 -0.98 7.06
C ASN A 34 2.12 -2.00 7.56
N VAL A 35 1.23 -2.47 6.68
CA VAL A 35 0.12 -3.37 7.04
C VAL A 35 0.59 -4.72 7.58
N PHE A 36 1.78 -5.17 7.23
CA PHE A 36 2.35 -6.43 7.71
C PHE A 36 2.75 -6.38 9.20
N SER A 37 2.72 -5.21 9.85
CA SER A 37 2.84 -5.11 11.31
C SER A 37 1.75 -5.89 12.06
N LYS A 38 0.60 -6.15 11.41
CA LYS A 38 -0.48 -6.98 11.94
C LYS A 38 -0.03 -8.42 12.23
N GLU A 39 0.83 -8.97 11.41
CA GLU A 39 1.37 -10.33 11.58
C GLU A 39 2.21 -10.44 12.84
N LEU A 40 2.88 -9.34 13.20
CA LEU A 40 3.64 -9.20 14.44
C LEU A 40 2.79 -8.73 15.65
N GLY A 41 1.47 -8.71 15.50
CA GLY A 41 0.52 -8.38 16.57
C GLY A 41 0.18 -6.90 16.73
N ILE A 42 0.74 -6.03 15.88
CA ILE A 42 0.57 -4.58 16.00
C ILE A 42 -0.49 -4.06 15.02
N GLY A 43 -1.44 -3.28 15.52
CA GLY A 43 -2.45 -2.63 14.69
C GLY A 43 -3.55 -3.54 14.13
N ARG A 44 -3.72 -4.77 14.63
CA ARG A 44 -4.73 -5.75 14.15
C ARG A 44 -6.16 -5.22 14.08
N SER A 45 -6.54 -4.38 15.03
CA SER A 45 -7.88 -3.77 15.08
C SER A 45 -7.95 -2.38 14.43
N ARG A 46 -6.92 -1.94 13.71
CA ARG A 46 -6.82 -0.59 13.14
C ARG A 46 -6.37 -0.56 11.68
N LEU A 47 -5.88 -1.69 11.17
CA LEU A 47 -5.32 -1.81 9.82
C LEU A 47 -6.04 -2.90 9.02
N VAL A 48 -6.29 -2.61 7.75
CA VAL A 48 -6.69 -3.58 6.72
C VAL A 48 -5.68 -3.56 5.59
N ALA A 49 -5.37 -4.73 5.04
CA ALA A 49 -4.63 -4.83 3.80
C ALA A 49 -5.60 -4.72 2.62
N MET A 50 -5.39 -3.73 1.78
CA MET A 50 -6.02 -3.68 0.47
C MET A 50 -4.94 -3.91 -0.57
N HIS A 51 -5.02 -5.02 -1.29
CA HIS A 51 -4.15 -5.25 -2.42
C HIS A 51 -4.68 -4.47 -3.62
N THR A 52 -3.80 -3.79 -4.33
CA THR A 52 -4.09 -3.09 -5.58
C THR A 52 -3.09 -3.57 -6.63
N TYR A 53 -3.48 -3.47 -7.90
CA TYR A 53 -2.75 -4.10 -8.99
C TYR A 53 -2.42 -3.11 -10.07
N ALA A 54 -1.31 -3.35 -10.76
CA ALA A 54 -0.91 -2.59 -11.92
C ALA A 54 -0.50 -3.52 -13.07
N GLY A 55 -0.71 -3.06 -14.28
CA GLY A 55 -0.25 -3.71 -15.49
C GLY A 55 0.38 -2.71 -16.44
N LEU A 56 1.32 -3.17 -17.23
CA LEU A 56 2.07 -2.38 -18.19
C LEU A 56 2.00 -3.08 -19.54
N THR A 57 1.67 -2.32 -20.60
CA THR A 57 1.67 -2.83 -21.97
C THR A 57 3.10 -3.09 -22.45
N PRO A 58 3.30 -3.83 -23.53
CA PRO A 58 4.52 -3.72 -24.33
C PRO A 58 4.75 -2.27 -24.78
N VAL A 59 5.92 -1.98 -25.33
CA VAL A 59 6.16 -0.72 -26.04
C VAL A 59 5.21 -0.64 -27.23
N LEU A 60 4.44 0.44 -27.28
CA LEU A 60 3.44 0.65 -28.33
C LEU A 60 4.08 1.32 -29.55
N GLU A 61 3.54 1.04 -30.72
CA GLU A 61 3.96 1.68 -31.97
C GLU A 61 3.72 3.19 -31.95
N ARG A 62 4.53 3.94 -32.66
CA ARG A 62 4.47 5.40 -32.70
C ARG A 62 3.10 5.92 -33.14
N SER A 63 2.49 5.30 -34.13
CA SER A 63 1.15 5.63 -34.62
C SER A 63 0.09 5.56 -33.51
N VAL A 64 0.14 4.51 -32.68
CA VAL A 64 -0.76 4.34 -31.54
C VAL A 64 -0.49 5.39 -30.46
N LEU A 65 0.77 5.72 -30.24
CA LEU A 65 1.17 6.72 -29.24
C LEU A 65 0.75 8.14 -29.66
N ASP A 66 0.76 8.46 -30.94
CA ASP A 66 0.33 9.75 -31.49
C ASP A 66 -1.18 9.95 -31.31
N ASP A 67 -1.98 8.89 -31.38
CA ASP A 67 -3.42 8.91 -31.07
C ASP A 67 -3.72 9.11 -29.56
N LEU A 68 -2.73 8.91 -28.70
CA LEU A 68 -2.86 9.11 -27.25
C LEU A 68 -2.47 10.54 -26.80
N GLY A 69 -2.15 11.41 -27.75
CA GLY A 69 -1.74 12.80 -27.51
C GLY A 69 -0.27 13.06 -27.78
N SER A 70 0.08 14.36 -27.88
CA SER A 70 1.43 14.83 -28.24
C SER A 70 2.45 14.67 -27.12
N ASP A 71 2.02 14.59 -25.86
CA ASP A 71 2.93 14.53 -24.73
C ASP A 71 3.63 13.17 -24.63
N GLU A 72 4.94 13.18 -24.49
CA GLU A 72 5.76 11.96 -24.36
C GLU A 72 5.42 11.15 -23.10
N SER A 73 5.01 11.82 -22.03
CA SER A 73 4.57 11.17 -20.81
C SER A 73 3.46 11.96 -20.11
N TRP A 74 2.50 11.25 -19.55
CA TRP A 74 1.43 11.84 -18.75
C TRP A 74 0.89 10.85 -17.73
N GLY A 75 0.19 11.37 -16.72
CA GLY A 75 -0.51 10.57 -15.72
C GLY A 75 -1.91 11.10 -15.46
N LEU A 76 -2.88 10.19 -15.37
CA LEU A 76 -4.26 10.48 -15.02
C LEU A 76 -4.61 9.82 -13.70
N LEU A 77 -5.10 10.62 -12.76
CA LEU A 77 -5.61 10.15 -11.49
C LEU A 77 -7.14 10.10 -11.52
N PRO A 78 -7.76 9.09 -10.93
CA PRO A 78 -9.21 9.03 -10.83
C PRO A 78 -9.72 10.03 -9.78
N THR A 79 -10.95 10.50 -9.94
CA THR A 79 -11.66 11.28 -8.93
C THR A 79 -12.12 10.41 -7.76
N HIS A 80 -12.36 9.13 -7.99
CA HIS A 80 -12.74 8.15 -6.97
C HIS A 80 -11.52 7.40 -6.44
N ARG A 81 -11.48 7.11 -5.15
CA ARG A 81 -10.32 6.46 -4.49
C ARG A 81 -9.96 5.09 -5.07
N LEU A 82 -10.95 4.35 -5.53
CA LEU A 82 -10.78 3.01 -6.12
C LEU A 82 -10.80 3.01 -7.66
N GLY A 83 -10.81 4.17 -8.28
CA GLY A 83 -10.74 4.32 -9.72
C GLY A 83 -9.40 3.90 -10.32
N SER A 84 -9.33 3.92 -11.66
CA SER A 84 -8.12 3.55 -12.38
C SER A 84 -7.16 4.73 -12.51
N THR A 85 -5.90 4.54 -12.12
CA THR A 85 -4.80 5.44 -12.47
C THR A 85 -4.20 4.96 -13.77
N LEU A 86 -3.95 5.88 -14.69
CA LEU A 86 -3.34 5.61 -15.98
C LEU A 86 -2.06 6.43 -16.11
N ARG A 87 -1.09 5.89 -16.83
CA ARG A 87 0.15 6.61 -17.13
C ARG A 87 0.69 6.19 -18.49
N ARG A 88 1.02 7.16 -19.33
CA ARG A 88 1.92 6.97 -20.45
C ARG A 88 3.35 7.18 -19.95
N THR A 89 4.20 6.24 -20.22
CA THR A 89 5.63 6.31 -19.85
C THR A 89 6.45 6.88 -21.00
N CYS A 90 7.60 7.47 -20.71
CA CYS A 90 8.46 8.06 -21.72
C CYS A 90 9.06 7.05 -22.70
N ASP A 91 9.10 5.75 -22.31
CA ASP A 91 9.52 4.65 -23.18
C ASP A 91 8.37 4.08 -24.04
N GLY A 92 7.23 4.78 -24.13
CA GLY A 92 6.14 4.43 -25.03
C GLY A 92 5.24 3.29 -24.56
N ARG A 93 5.03 3.14 -23.26
CA ARG A 93 4.11 2.14 -22.68
C ARG A 93 2.91 2.80 -22.01
N LEU A 94 1.83 2.05 -21.85
CA LEU A 94 0.71 2.42 -20.99
C LEU A 94 0.68 1.56 -19.75
N MET A 95 0.60 2.22 -18.59
CA MET A 95 0.36 1.61 -17.30
C MET A 95 -1.08 1.84 -16.87
N VAL A 96 -1.71 0.81 -16.36
CA VAL A 96 -2.97 0.90 -15.61
C VAL A 96 -2.76 0.39 -14.19
N ARG A 97 -3.12 1.18 -13.19
CA ARG A 97 -3.29 0.71 -11.81
C ARG A 97 -4.77 0.71 -11.51
N SER A 98 -5.32 -0.43 -11.18
CA SER A 98 -6.75 -0.58 -10.88
C SER A 98 -7.01 -1.87 -10.12
N MET A 99 -8.27 -2.16 -9.87
CA MET A 99 -8.74 -3.31 -9.11
C MET A 99 -8.22 -3.32 -7.68
N HIS A 100 -8.89 -4.04 -6.83
CA HIS A 100 -8.50 -4.21 -5.44
C HIS A 100 -9.02 -5.54 -4.89
N SER A 101 -8.37 -6.05 -3.87
CA SER A 101 -8.85 -7.18 -3.09
C SER A 101 -8.57 -6.97 -1.60
N TYR A 102 -9.40 -7.58 -0.77
CA TYR A 102 -9.38 -7.46 0.68
C TYR A 102 -8.50 -8.53 1.31
N GLU A 103 -7.51 -8.12 2.10
CA GLU A 103 -6.63 -8.95 2.95
C GLU A 103 -5.78 -10.00 2.21
N LYS A 104 -6.16 -10.41 1.02
CA LYS A 104 -5.46 -11.42 0.20
C LYS A 104 -5.38 -10.96 -1.25
N GLU A 105 -4.34 -11.36 -1.93
CA GLU A 105 -4.23 -11.16 -3.37
C GLU A 105 -5.33 -11.92 -4.13
N ALA A 106 -5.79 -11.32 -5.22
CA ALA A 106 -6.68 -11.99 -6.15
C ALA A 106 -5.89 -12.95 -7.07
N PRO A 107 -6.53 -13.95 -7.67
CA PRO A 107 -5.89 -14.82 -8.66
C PRO A 107 -5.30 -14.01 -9.83
N ARG A 108 -4.08 -14.36 -10.25
CA ARG A 108 -3.31 -13.64 -11.27
C ARG A 108 -4.07 -13.45 -12.59
N GLU A 109 -4.74 -14.49 -13.07
CA GLU A 109 -5.54 -14.46 -14.31
C GLU A 109 -6.69 -13.45 -14.23
N LYS A 110 -7.38 -13.40 -13.09
CA LYS A 110 -8.43 -12.42 -12.84
C LYS A 110 -7.89 -10.99 -12.86
N ILE A 111 -6.70 -10.79 -12.32
CA ILE A 111 -6.02 -9.48 -12.30
C ILE A 111 -5.67 -9.04 -13.70
N ILE A 112 -4.97 -9.89 -14.47
CA ILE A 112 -4.55 -9.60 -15.84
C ILE A 112 -5.76 -9.26 -16.70
N GLY A 113 -6.75 -10.16 -16.80
CA GLY A 113 -7.95 -9.92 -17.59
C GLY A 113 -8.77 -8.72 -17.13
N GLY A 114 -8.75 -8.41 -15.84
CA GLY A 114 -9.43 -7.22 -15.30
C GLY A 114 -8.73 -5.91 -15.65
N LEU A 115 -7.40 -5.86 -15.63
CA LEU A 115 -6.60 -4.69 -15.99
C LEU A 115 -6.66 -4.46 -17.51
N GLN A 116 -6.55 -5.52 -18.30
CA GLN A 116 -6.62 -5.46 -19.76
C GLN A 116 -7.96 -4.88 -20.23
N ARG A 117 -9.08 -5.42 -19.76
CA ARG A 117 -10.41 -4.88 -20.08
C ARG A 117 -10.58 -3.40 -19.72
N ARG A 118 -9.91 -2.90 -18.69
CA ARG A 118 -9.94 -1.48 -18.32
C ARG A 118 -9.18 -0.59 -19.28
N LEU A 119 -8.05 -1.06 -19.78
CA LEU A 119 -7.30 -0.37 -20.84
C LEU A 119 -8.09 -0.36 -22.14
N GLU A 120 -8.60 -1.50 -22.58
CA GLU A 120 -9.41 -1.66 -23.81
C GLU A 120 -10.65 -0.76 -23.78
N LYS A 121 -11.37 -0.75 -22.65
CA LYS A 121 -12.55 0.12 -22.48
C LYS A 121 -12.19 1.61 -22.55
N ARG A 122 -11.04 1.99 -22.01
CA ARG A 122 -10.60 3.39 -21.97
C ARG A 122 -9.98 3.87 -23.27
N PHE A 123 -9.30 2.98 -23.94
CA PHE A 123 -8.56 3.22 -25.17
C PHE A 123 -8.93 2.15 -26.22
N PRO A 124 -10.14 2.24 -26.81
CA PRO A 124 -10.61 1.24 -27.77
C PRO A 124 -9.79 1.22 -29.08
N GLN A 125 -8.99 2.25 -29.34
CA GLN A 125 -8.07 2.33 -30.46
C GLN A 125 -6.78 1.52 -30.28
N LEU A 126 -6.51 1.02 -29.05
CA LEU A 126 -5.33 0.18 -28.84
C LEU A 126 -5.43 -1.12 -29.64
N PRO A 127 -4.33 -1.57 -30.25
CA PRO A 127 -4.29 -2.87 -30.90
C PRO A 127 -4.50 -3.98 -29.87
N ASN A 128 -4.79 -5.18 -30.34
CA ASN A 128 -4.82 -6.34 -29.45
C ASN A 128 -3.43 -6.57 -28.87
N PHE A 129 -3.32 -6.62 -27.55
CA PHE A 129 -2.07 -6.79 -26.81
C PHE A 129 -2.27 -7.64 -25.55
N GLU A 130 -1.20 -8.22 -25.07
CA GLU A 130 -1.13 -8.81 -23.73
C GLU A 130 -0.29 -7.89 -22.84
N LEU A 131 -0.67 -7.79 -21.55
CA LEU A 131 0.13 -7.05 -20.59
C LEU A 131 1.49 -7.74 -20.41
N GLU A 132 2.55 -7.02 -20.71
CA GLU A 132 3.93 -7.53 -20.56
C GLU A 132 4.30 -7.71 -19.09
N HIS A 133 3.88 -6.76 -18.27
CA HIS A 133 4.11 -6.82 -16.82
C HIS A 133 2.80 -6.68 -16.06
N CYS A 134 2.68 -7.45 -14.98
CA CYS A 134 1.57 -7.35 -14.04
C CYS A 134 2.06 -7.63 -12.63
N TRP A 135 1.76 -6.71 -11.72
CA TRP A 135 2.16 -6.83 -10.31
C TRP A 135 1.07 -6.31 -9.38
N GLY A 136 1.19 -6.64 -8.10
CA GLY A 136 0.34 -6.17 -7.03
C GLY A 136 1.13 -5.69 -5.82
N GLY A 137 0.46 -4.98 -4.93
CA GLY A 137 1.03 -4.54 -3.67
C GLY A 137 -0.03 -4.30 -2.61
N ALA A 138 0.34 -4.55 -1.36
CA ALA A 138 -0.51 -4.33 -0.21
C ALA A 138 -0.40 -2.88 0.29
N VAL A 139 -1.54 -2.22 0.40
CA VAL A 139 -1.67 -0.88 0.99
C VAL A 139 -2.33 -1.02 2.36
N GLY A 140 -1.71 -0.44 3.39
CA GLY A 140 -2.29 -0.38 4.73
C GLY A 140 -3.33 0.72 4.82
N PHE A 141 -4.60 0.35 4.98
CA PHE A 141 -5.68 1.28 5.22
C PHE A 141 -6.13 1.28 6.67
N THR A 142 -6.51 2.47 7.15
CA THR A 142 -7.19 2.69 8.41
C THR A 142 -8.58 3.28 8.12
N PHE A 143 -9.53 3.06 9.00
CA PHE A 143 -10.92 3.48 8.75
C PHE A 143 -11.06 5.00 8.55
N ASN A 144 -10.37 5.79 9.39
CA ASN A 144 -10.45 7.25 9.37
C ASN A 144 -9.28 7.96 8.68
N GLY A 145 -8.41 7.23 7.96
CA GLY A 145 -7.22 7.80 7.32
C GLY A 145 -6.06 8.17 8.27
N GLY A 146 -6.27 8.03 9.58
CA GLY A 146 -5.25 8.31 10.58
C GLY A 146 -4.11 7.28 10.56
N ALA A 147 -2.93 7.66 11.06
CA ALA A 147 -1.78 6.77 11.09
C ALA A 147 -1.77 5.89 12.35
N VAL A 148 -1.24 4.68 12.19
CA VAL A 148 -0.74 3.85 13.31
C VAL A 148 0.71 4.24 13.49
N TRP A 149 0.99 5.19 14.40
CA TRP A 149 2.30 5.80 14.53
C TRP A 149 2.68 6.06 15.99
N GLY A 150 3.97 5.90 16.29
CA GLY A 150 4.58 6.23 17.57
C GLY A 150 5.11 5.02 18.32
N GLU A 151 5.40 5.23 19.61
CA GLU A 151 5.83 4.17 20.51
C GLU A 151 4.62 3.37 21.00
N PHE A 152 4.59 2.08 20.71
CA PHE A 152 3.49 1.16 21.06
C PHE A 152 3.73 0.46 22.40
N LYS A 153 4.98 0.16 22.66
CA LYS A 153 5.49 -0.38 23.93
C LYS A 153 6.89 0.15 24.12
N PRO A 154 7.42 0.16 25.36
CA PRO A 154 8.77 0.64 25.61
C PRO A 154 9.79 0.09 24.60
N GLY A 155 10.41 0.97 23.81
CA GLY A 155 11.38 0.64 22.79
C GLY A 155 10.82 0.03 21.49
N LEU A 156 9.50 -0.09 21.33
CA LEU A 156 8.85 -0.56 20.08
C LEU A 156 8.11 0.58 19.40
N TYR A 157 8.60 0.99 18.26
CA TYR A 157 8.09 2.08 17.43
C TYR A 157 7.46 1.55 16.15
N VAL A 158 6.37 2.17 15.69
CA VAL A 158 5.61 1.71 14.53
C VAL A 158 5.22 2.88 13.64
N SER A 159 5.35 2.73 12.33
CA SER A 159 4.75 3.60 11.32
C SER A 159 4.01 2.75 10.29
N ALA A 160 2.67 2.82 10.32
CA ALA A 160 1.81 2.04 9.44
C ALA A 160 0.51 2.80 9.10
N GLY A 161 -0.26 2.28 8.14
CA GLY A 161 -1.49 2.93 7.69
C GLY A 161 -1.20 4.09 6.74
N CYS A 162 -0.50 3.79 5.64
CA CYS A 162 -0.13 4.79 4.62
C CYS A 162 -1.34 5.34 3.85
N ASN A 163 -2.48 4.62 3.83
CA ASN A 163 -3.73 5.03 3.18
C ASN A 163 -3.56 5.47 1.70
N GLY A 164 -2.63 4.83 0.98
CA GLY A 164 -2.31 5.15 -0.42
C GLY A 164 -1.28 6.26 -0.62
N GLY A 165 -0.97 7.06 0.40
CA GLY A 165 0.03 8.14 0.34
C GLY A 165 1.42 7.73 0.84
N GLY A 166 1.82 6.47 0.64
CA GLY A 166 3.00 5.86 1.26
C GLY A 166 4.32 6.56 0.97
N THR A 167 4.56 7.02 -0.25
CA THR A 167 5.82 7.66 -0.62
C THR A 167 6.07 8.94 0.21
N VAL A 168 5.14 9.87 0.23
CA VAL A 168 5.30 11.14 0.97
C VAL A 168 5.12 10.94 2.47
N LYS A 169 3.98 10.34 2.87
CA LYS A 169 3.67 10.09 4.29
C LYS A 169 4.71 9.18 4.94
N GLY A 170 5.09 8.10 4.26
CA GLY A 170 6.05 7.13 4.80
C GLY A 170 7.43 7.73 5.02
N THR A 171 7.90 8.56 4.11
CA THR A 171 9.19 9.27 4.24
C THR A 171 9.17 10.21 5.45
N LEU A 172 8.16 11.07 5.53
CA LEU A 172 8.04 12.02 6.63
C LEU A 172 7.83 11.32 7.99
N LEU A 173 6.86 10.41 8.06
CA LEU A 173 6.53 9.72 9.31
C LEU A 173 7.64 8.76 9.74
N GLY A 174 8.37 8.17 8.81
CA GLY A 174 9.54 7.35 9.09
C GLY A 174 10.68 8.17 9.72
N LYS A 175 10.99 9.34 9.14
CA LYS A 175 11.97 10.27 9.71
C LYS A 175 11.59 10.66 11.14
N LEU A 176 10.37 11.18 11.34
CA LEU A 176 9.88 11.60 12.64
C LEU A 176 9.87 10.44 13.67
N LEU A 177 9.61 9.21 13.22
CA LEU A 177 9.61 8.04 14.09
C LEU A 177 11.02 7.72 14.62
N VAL A 178 12.02 7.82 13.76
CA VAL A 178 13.42 7.63 14.16
C VAL A 178 13.87 8.74 15.10
N GLU A 179 13.54 9.99 14.81
CA GLU A 179 13.82 11.13 15.68
C GLU A 179 13.19 10.93 17.08
N ALA A 180 11.90 10.54 17.15
CA ALA A 180 11.23 10.22 18.39
C ALA A 180 11.90 9.05 19.13
N ALA A 181 12.31 8.00 18.42
CA ALA A 181 13.02 6.87 18.98
C ALA A 181 14.39 7.28 19.58
N HIS A 182 15.00 8.35 19.09
CA HIS A 182 16.21 8.93 19.66
C HIS A 182 15.96 9.97 20.76
N GLY A 183 14.70 10.17 21.17
CA GLY A 183 14.34 11.12 22.22
C GLY A 183 14.31 12.57 21.76
N MET A 184 14.36 12.80 20.45
CA MET A 184 14.26 14.15 19.87
C MET A 184 12.82 14.66 19.98
N LYS A 185 12.65 15.97 20.10
CA LYS A 185 11.35 16.62 20.08
C LYS A 185 10.79 16.59 18.65
N VAL A 186 9.64 15.95 18.47
CA VAL A 186 8.93 15.86 17.18
C VAL A 186 7.54 16.47 17.29
N PRO A 187 6.93 16.89 16.17
CA PRO A 187 5.53 17.30 16.14
C PRO A 187 4.60 16.21 16.67
N ASP A 188 3.44 16.61 17.20
CA ASP A 188 2.39 15.67 17.58
C ASP A 188 1.72 15.08 16.34
N VAL A 189 2.29 13.98 15.82
CA VAL A 189 1.82 13.30 14.62
C VAL A 189 0.36 12.86 14.74
N PRO A 190 -0.10 12.26 15.85
CA PRO A 190 -1.52 11.97 16.07
C PRO A 190 -2.45 13.18 15.96
N LYS A 191 -2.01 14.35 16.40
CA LYS A 191 -2.80 15.58 16.27
C LYS A 191 -2.85 16.10 14.84
N LEU A 192 -1.75 15.99 14.09
CA LEU A 192 -1.65 16.48 12.70
C LEU A 192 -2.33 15.56 11.69
N PHE A 193 -2.16 14.25 11.83
CA PHE A 193 -2.59 13.24 10.85
C PHE A 193 -3.75 12.36 11.34
N GLY A 194 -4.21 12.56 12.57
CA GLY A 194 -5.18 11.68 13.22
C GLY A 194 -4.57 10.37 13.71
N ARG A 195 -5.20 9.78 14.73
CA ARG A 195 -4.92 8.38 15.15
C ARG A 195 -5.80 7.44 14.38
N ALA A 196 -5.25 6.31 13.97
CA ALA A 196 -6.04 5.22 13.41
C ALA A 196 -7.13 4.79 14.39
N SER A 197 -8.40 4.86 13.96
CA SER A 197 -9.54 4.42 14.76
C SER A 197 -9.63 2.89 14.84
N TRP A 198 -10.33 2.42 15.85
CA TRP A 198 -10.68 1.01 15.98
C TRP A 198 -11.62 0.58 14.84
N MET A 199 -11.47 -0.64 14.39
CA MET A 199 -12.36 -1.31 13.44
C MET A 199 -12.92 -2.59 14.06
N PRO A 200 -14.17 -2.97 13.74
CA PRO A 200 -14.76 -4.19 14.24
C PRO A 200 -13.97 -5.43 13.78
N PRO A 201 -14.11 -6.56 14.50
CA PRO A 201 -13.51 -7.83 14.07
C PRO A 201 -14.17 -8.37 12.80
N GLU A 202 -13.56 -9.41 12.22
CA GLU A 202 -14.19 -10.17 11.15
C GLU A 202 -15.44 -10.92 11.68
N PRO A 203 -16.48 -11.10 10.87
CA PRO A 203 -16.59 -10.73 9.46
C PRO A 203 -17.09 -9.28 9.20
N PHE A 204 -17.44 -8.52 10.25
CA PHE A 204 -18.05 -7.18 10.13
C PHE A 204 -17.15 -6.20 9.39
N ARG A 205 -15.83 -6.27 9.60
CA ARG A 205 -14.86 -5.44 8.91
C ARG A 205 -14.87 -5.67 7.40
N LYS A 206 -14.93 -6.92 6.98
CA LYS A 206 -15.04 -7.29 5.56
C LYS A 206 -16.34 -6.79 4.92
N VAL A 207 -17.45 -6.84 5.66
CA VAL A 207 -18.74 -6.30 5.19
C VAL A 207 -18.65 -4.80 5.02
N GLY A 208 -18.14 -4.07 6.03
CA GLY A 208 -17.93 -2.63 5.97
C GLY A 208 -17.00 -2.22 4.82
N TYR A 209 -15.91 -2.95 4.59
CA TYR A 209 -15.04 -2.75 3.45
C TYR A 209 -15.78 -2.89 2.10
N LYS A 210 -16.56 -3.94 1.93
CA LYS A 210 -17.33 -4.17 0.69
C LYS A 210 -18.34 -3.05 0.43
N LEU A 211 -19.04 -2.58 1.45
CA LEU A 211 -19.96 -1.45 1.33
C LEU A 211 -19.25 -0.16 0.93
N ALA A 212 -18.15 0.18 1.62
CA ALA A 212 -17.35 1.33 1.27
C ALA A 212 -16.78 1.24 -0.16
N ALA A 213 -16.29 0.07 -0.55
CA ALA A 213 -15.75 -0.16 -1.89
C ALA A 213 -16.82 -0.07 -2.99
N SER A 214 -18.07 -0.49 -2.72
CA SER A 214 -19.16 -0.35 -3.71
C SER A 214 -19.56 1.11 -3.96
N VAL A 215 -19.52 1.95 -2.93
CA VAL A 215 -19.79 3.41 -3.07
C VAL A 215 -18.67 4.11 -3.85
N GLU A 216 -17.41 3.72 -3.63
CA GLU A 216 -16.24 4.34 -4.27
C GLU A 216 -15.98 3.81 -5.70
N SER A 217 -16.69 2.80 -6.17
CA SER A 217 -16.52 2.22 -7.50
C SER A 217 -17.56 2.69 -8.53
N HIS A 218 -18.49 3.52 -8.12
CA HIS A 218 -19.51 4.16 -8.94
C HIS A 218 -19.23 5.65 -9.06
#